data_5c785dfdc3daefa899a21d7f2782ebca
#
_entry.id   5c785dfdc3daefa899a21d7f2782ebca
#
_cell.length_a   1.000
_cell.length_b   1.000
_cell.length_c   1.000
_cell.angle_alpha   90.00
_cell.angle_beta   90.00
_cell.angle_gamma   90.00
#
_symmetry.space_group_name_H-M   'P 1'
#
loop_
_entity.id
_entity.type
_entity.pdbx_description
1 polymer ?
#
loop_
_entity_poly.entity_id
_entity_poly.type
_entity_poly.pdbx_seq_one_letter_code
_entity_poly.pdbx_strand_id
1 'polypeptide(L)'
;SLHKNKLVRIGAQDGSPVIVNGPLIEAGANSGGFVLAFGEDAESARLLSDAQKQWNDWILDRKDRMQELVNSNSLMTNNDDLDKSMAWMMLTADELVTRQHGGWGIYAGFPWFTDFWGRDMFIAMPGTVLCPGQFDVAKNILLSFAKYQDLDKKSPTYGRVPNRLNLEGILYNTTDGTPRFVMQVLDYLKYTGDVAFLKSIYNNVKVATDAALDLYVDDRGYLTHADADTWMDAKRQGKYPCSPRGNRAVDIQALWFCQLESAAKIADCLGKKSDADRWRKAAEKLKGNFQKDFVVDGQLVDHLNADGTADRQLRPNTMFAYSLIDSDSVKREDIRKIWSRLTYPWGVSSLDQMDNQFHPYHEQWHRYHKDDAYHNGTVWLWLNGMAMQRMIEFGQEDEAYKLLENMNRQALKDGAVGSLSECADAWCRPGQVWSRRSGTFLQSWSNSEQLRVWSQYFLGVRPNLLDGVLVVAPRIPSELNNVETTVAIGCGRLEYVFKRYDGKQYLSLTLSGQKSVDLSCELKEYDAVSLTLGQGKT
;
A
#
# COMPACT_ATOMS: atom_id res chain seq x y z
N SER A 1 9.23 11.31 -22.90
CA SER A 1 10.07 12.32 -23.59
C SER A 1 11.46 12.26 -23.00
N LEU A 2 12.42 11.80 -23.77
CA LEU A 2 13.82 11.91 -23.42
C LEU A 2 14.15 13.40 -23.23
N HIS A 3 14.62 13.77 -22.04
CA HIS A 3 14.98 15.14 -21.72
C HIS A 3 15.98 15.69 -22.75
N LYS A 4 15.72 16.90 -23.23
CA LYS A 4 16.66 17.65 -24.09
C LYS A 4 18.02 17.62 -23.42
N ASN A 5 19.05 17.11 -24.13
CA ASN A 5 20.47 17.01 -23.77
C ASN A 5 20.92 15.74 -22.99
N LYS A 6 20.11 14.70 -22.82
CA LYS A 6 20.62 13.42 -22.32
C LYS A 6 20.96 12.49 -23.48
N LEU A 7 22.19 11.99 -23.50
CA LEU A 7 22.66 11.02 -24.46
C LEU A 7 22.44 9.60 -23.95
N VAL A 8 22.19 8.69 -24.88
CA VAL A 8 22.18 7.25 -24.61
C VAL A 8 23.47 6.69 -25.20
N ARG A 9 24.33 6.11 -24.38
CA ARG A 9 25.49 5.34 -24.82
C ARG A 9 25.19 3.86 -24.72
N ILE A 10 25.57 3.12 -25.76
CA ILE A 10 25.41 1.67 -25.84
C ILE A 10 26.80 1.08 -25.93
N GLY A 11 27.07 0.06 -25.11
CA GLY A 11 28.32 -0.68 -25.16
C GLY A 11 28.07 -2.15 -24.89
N ALA A 12 28.91 -3.02 -25.45
CA ALA A 12 28.95 -4.41 -25.08
C ALA A 12 29.58 -4.60 -23.69
N GLN A 13 29.14 -5.61 -22.96
CA GLN A 13 29.64 -5.93 -21.63
C GLN A 13 31.16 -6.11 -21.59
N ASP A 14 31.72 -6.79 -22.60
CA ASP A 14 33.14 -7.08 -22.73
C ASP A 14 33.98 -5.95 -23.36
N GLY A 15 33.35 -4.80 -23.64
CA GLY A 15 33.98 -3.67 -24.29
C GLY A 15 34.18 -3.81 -25.80
N SER A 16 33.67 -4.89 -26.42
CA SER A 16 33.73 -5.08 -27.87
C SER A 16 32.90 -4.01 -28.62
N PRO A 17 33.21 -3.74 -29.90
CA PRO A 17 32.44 -2.80 -30.70
C PRO A 17 30.98 -3.21 -30.81
N VAL A 18 30.10 -2.20 -30.69
CA VAL A 18 28.66 -2.37 -30.89
C VAL A 18 28.27 -1.69 -32.20
N ILE A 19 27.59 -2.43 -33.05
CA ILE A 19 27.03 -1.94 -34.31
C ILE A 19 25.54 -1.70 -34.10
N VAL A 20 25.06 -0.50 -34.39
CA VAL A 20 23.64 -0.15 -34.37
C VAL A 20 23.16 0.01 -35.81
N ASN A 21 22.30 -0.89 -36.24
CA ASN A 21 21.75 -0.89 -37.60
C ASN A 21 20.20 -0.83 -37.53
N GLY A 22 19.67 0.38 -37.55
CA GLY A 22 18.25 0.63 -37.34
C GLY A 22 17.80 0.16 -35.95
N PRO A 23 16.81 -0.74 -35.86
CA PRO A 23 16.34 -1.29 -34.58
C PRO A 23 17.23 -2.41 -34.04
N LEU A 24 18.27 -2.84 -34.77
CA LEU A 24 19.13 -3.96 -34.42
C LEU A 24 20.41 -3.44 -33.73
N ILE A 25 20.77 -4.08 -32.62
CA ILE A 25 22.03 -3.84 -31.89
C ILE A 25 22.81 -5.15 -31.92
N GLU A 26 24.04 -5.10 -32.46
CA GLU A 26 24.92 -6.25 -32.58
C GLU A 26 26.22 -5.99 -31.82
N ALA A 27 26.73 -7.02 -31.13
CA ALA A 27 28.04 -6.99 -30.47
C ALA A 27 28.85 -8.23 -30.88
N GLY A 28 30.13 -8.25 -30.53
CA GLY A 28 31.02 -9.37 -30.79
C GLY A 28 30.50 -10.68 -30.22
N ALA A 29 30.86 -11.79 -30.84
CA ALA A 29 30.34 -13.13 -30.55
C ALA A 29 30.53 -13.61 -29.09
N ASN A 30 31.40 -12.97 -28.32
CA ASN A 30 31.72 -13.31 -26.94
C ASN A 30 31.03 -12.39 -25.91
N SER A 31 30.26 -11.41 -26.36
CA SER A 31 29.58 -10.50 -25.45
C SER A 31 28.37 -11.15 -24.79
N GLY A 32 28.36 -11.20 -23.46
CA GLY A 32 27.23 -11.73 -22.65
C GLY A 32 26.04 -10.79 -22.54
N GLY A 33 26.18 -9.52 -22.99
CA GLY A 33 25.11 -8.55 -22.90
C GLY A 33 25.50 -7.13 -23.34
N PHE A 34 24.51 -6.24 -23.26
CA PHE A 34 24.67 -4.83 -23.58
C PHE A 34 24.46 -3.95 -22.37
N VAL A 35 25.20 -2.82 -22.32
CA VAL A 35 25.01 -1.76 -21.33
C VAL A 35 24.42 -0.54 -22.02
N LEU A 36 23.34 -0.02 -21.46
CA LEU A 36 22.73 1.24 -21.86
C LEU A 36 22.98 2.29 -20.78
N ALA A 37 23.77 3.31 -21.06
CA ALA A 37 24.06 4.39 -20.13
C ALA A 37 23.37 5.68 -20.58
N PHE A 38 22.57 6.27 -19.68
CA PHE A 38 21.79 7.47 -19.91
C PHE A 38 22.38 8.60 -19.07
N GLY A 39 22.57 9.80 -19.65
CA GLY A 39 23.06 10.95 -18.92
C GLY A 39 23.57 12.05 -19.87
N GLU A 40 24.19 13.08 -19.30
CA GLU A 40 25.01 14.00 -20.07
C GLU A 40 26.26 13.29 -20.64
N ASP A 41 26.92 13.88 -21.62
CA ASP A 41 27.98 13.18 -22.37
C ASP A 41 29.07 12.56 -21.47
N ALA A 42 29.64 13.35 -20.56
CA ALA A 42 30.65 12.83 -19.62
C ALA A 42 30.10 11.81 -18.62
N GLU A 43 28.89 12.01 -18.14
CA GLU A 43 28.22 11.12 -17.21
C GLU A 43 27.90 9.76 -17.86
N SER A 44 27.30 9.78 -19.05
CA SER A 44 26.96 8.54 -19.78
C SER A 44 28.20 7.74 -20.17
N ALA A 45 29.31 8.42 -20.51
CA ALA A 45 30.60 7.75 -20.78
C ALA A 45 31.18 7.08 -19.52
N ARG A 46 31.14 7.78 -18.37
CA ARG A 46 31.58 7.23 -17.09
C ARG A 46 30.74 6.03 -16.67
N LEU A 47 29.39 6.16 -16.71
CA LEU A 47 28.46 5.08 -16.35
C LEU A 47 28.67 3.85 -17.23
N LEU A 48 28.91 4.02 -18.53
CA LEU A 48 29.21 2.91 -19.42
C LEU A 48 30.52 2.20 -19.03
N SER A 49 31.59 2.98 -18.75
CA SER A 49 32.89 2.44 -18.33
C SER A 49 32.79 1.71 -16.98
N ASP A 50 32.07 2.29 -16.03
CA ASP A 50 31.87 1.68 -14.70
C ASP A 50 31.08 0.37 -14.82
N ALA A 51 30.02 0.35 -15.61
CA ALA A 51 29.23 -0.84 -15.84
C ALA A 51 30.05 -1.96 -16.49
N GLN A 52 30.87 -1.66 -17.50
CA GLN A 52 31.72 -2.65 -18.15
C GLN A 52 32.74 -3.28 -17.19
N LYS A 53 33.22 -2.52 -16.19
CA LYS A 53 34.17 -3.02 -15.18
C LYS A 53 33.50 -3.80 -14.06
N GLN A 54 32.30 -3.41 -13.66
CA GLN A 54 31.60 -3.88 -12.45
C GLN A 54 30.42 -4.79 -12.77
N TRP A 55 30.21 -5.17 -14.02
CA TRP A 55 29.06 -5.95 -14.48
C TRP A 55 28.79 -7.20 -13.63
N ASN A 56 29.84 -8.00 -13.41
CA ASN A 56 29.69 -9.24 -12.65
C ASN A 56 29.35 -8.97 -11.17
N ASP A 57 29.98 -7.96 -10.58
CA ASP A 57 29.74 -7.59 -9.18
C ASP A 57 28.30 -7.12 -9.00
N TRP A 58 27.79 -6.28 -9.90
CA TRP A 58 26.41 -5.80 -9.85
C TRP A 58 25.38 -6.93 -10.02
N ILE A 59 25.67 -7.93 -10.87
CA ILE A 59 24.80 -9.10 -11.01
C ILE A 59 24.80 -9.94 -9.72
N LEU A 60 25.98 -10.12 -9.11
CA LEU A 60 26.09 -10.86 -7.86
C LEU A 60 25.39 -10.12 -6.72
N ASP A 61 25.65 -8.83 -6.54
CA ASP A 61 24.96 -7.99 -5.54
C ASP A 61 23.44 -8.08 -5.70
N ARG A 62 22.94 -8.02 -6.95
CA ARG A 62 21.50 -8.16 -7.21
C ARG A 62 20.96 -9.54 -6.85
N LYS A 63 21.68 -10.61 -7.19
CA LYS A 63 21.30 -11.98 -6.84
C LYS A 63 21.31 -12.18 -5.33
N ASP A 64 22.33 -11.70 -4.64
CA ASP A 64 22.47 -11.83 -3.19
C ASP A 64 21.33 -11.07 -2.49
N ARG A 65 21.01 -9.85 -2.93
CA ARG A 65 19.87 -9.10 -2.42
C ARG A 65 18.54 -9.83 -2.62
N MET A 66 18.28 -10.35 -3.81
CA MET A 66 17.05 -11.11 -4.10
C MET A 66 16.98 -12.38 -3.24
N GLN A 67 18.09 -13.10 -3.11
CA GLN A 67 18.15 -14.31 -2.30
C GLN A 67 17.97 -14.01 -0.81
N GLU A 68 18.56 -12.95 -0.30
CA GLU A 68 18.39 -12.50 1.08
C GLU A 68 16.92 -12.13 1.35
N LEU A 69 16.28 -11.39 0.45
CA LEU A 69 14.89 -11.00 0.60
C LEU A 69 13.96 -12.23 0.67
N VAL A 70 14.14 -13.20 -0.24
CA VAL A 70 13.36 -14.44 -0.24
C VAL A 70 13.64 -15.29 0.99
N ASN A 71 14.91 -15.47 1.37
CA ASN A 71 15.29 -16.30 2.52
C ASN A 71 14.78 -15.70 3.84
N SER A 72 14.81 -14.36 3.95
CA SER A 72 14.35 -13.64 5.15
C SER A 72 12.84 -13.66 5.33
N ASN A 73 12.10 -13.98 4.28
CA ASN A 73 10.65 -14.03 4.23
C ASN A 73 10.17 -15.33 3.58
N SER A 74 10.89 -16.42 3.83
CA SER A 74 10.53 -17.73 3.27
C SER A 74 9.11 -18.11 3.68
N LEU A 75 8.34 -18.62 2.73
CA LEU A 75 7.01 -19.17 2.95
C LEU A 75 6.98 -20.60 2.42
N MET A 76 6.55 -21.52 3.25
CA MET A 76 6.32 -22.93 2.89
C MET A 76 4.94 -23.34 3.40
N THR A 77 4.07 -23.68 2.48
CA THR A 77 2.73 -24.17 2.78
C THR A 77 2.47 -25.48 2.05
N ASN A 78 1.25 -25.99 2.15
CA ASN A 78 0.81 -27.09 1.27
C ASN A 78 0.22 -26.59 -0.06
N ASN A 79 0.46 -25.31 -0.44
CA ASN A 79 0.03 -24.71 -1.70
C ASN A 79 1.23 -24.03 -2.40
N ASP A 80 1.85 -24.74 -3.32
CA ASP A 80 3.03 -24.28 -4.08
C ASP A 80 2.79 -22.99 -4.87
N ASP A 81 1.58 -22.77 -5.39
CA ASP A 81 1.25 -21.55 -6.14
C ASP A 81 1.19 -20.34 -5.19
N LEU A 82 0.72 -20.51 -3.95
CA LEU A 82 0.79 -19.47 -2.92
C LEU A 82 2.24 -19.10 -2.59
N ASP A 83 3.07 -20.11 -2.30
CA ASP A 83 4.48 -19.90 -1.92
C ASP A 83 5.25 -19.16 -3.02
N LYS A 84 5.11 -19.60 -4.27
CA LYS A 84 5.73 -18.99 -5.44
C LYS A 84 5.22 -17.58 -5.69
N SER A 85 3.91 -17.35 -5.61
CA SER A 85 3.32 -16.04 -5.91
C SER A 85 3.74 -14.99 -4.88
N MET A 86 3.76 -15.34 -3.59
CA MET A 86 4.21 -14.43 -2.53
C MET A 86 5.68 -14.05 -2.71
N ALA A 87 6.56 -15.02 -3.01
CA ALA A 87 7.97 -14.74 -3.29
C ALA A 87 8.15 -13.81 -4.50
N TRP A 88 7.46 -14.10 -5.60
CA TRP A 88 7.55 -13.28 -6.80
C TRP A 88 6.96 -11.88 -6.61
N MET A 89 5.80 -11.76 -5.96
CA MET A 89 5.21 -10.43 -5.68
C MET A 89 6.10 -9.58 -4.77
N MET A 90 6.80 -10.19 -3.83
CA MET A 90 7.77 -9.51 -2.97
C MET A 90 8.98 -9.01 -3.77
N LEU A 91 9.54 -9.84 -4.66
CA LEU A 91 10.66 -9.46 -5.52
C LEU A 91 10.28 -8.32 -6.47
N THR A 92 9.10 -8.38 -7.10
CA THR A 92 8.65 -7.32 -8.01
C THR A 92 8.23 -6.05 -7.28
N ALA A 93 7.74 -6.13 -6.04
CA ALA A 93 7.51 -4.95 -5.19
C ALA A 93 8.83 -4.27 -4.83
N ASP A 94 9.90 -5.03 -4.57
CA ASP A 94 11.25 -4.50 -4.34
C ASP A 94 11.84 -3.78 -5.56
N GLU A 95 11.51 -4.22 -6.78
CA GLU A 95 11.91 -3.53 -8.03
C GLU A 95 11.41 -2.08 -8.13
N LEU A 96 10.30 -1.76 -7.45
CA LEU A 96 9.72 -0.43 -7.44
C LEU A 96 10.38 0.50 -6.41
N VAL A 97 11.15 -0.07 -5.47
CA VAL A 97 11.90 0.71 -4.48
C VAL A 97 13.11 1.33 -5.15
N THR A 98 13.24 2.64 -5.08
CA THR A 98 14.32 3.36 -5.77
C THR A 98 14.78 4.59 -5.01
N ARG A 99 15.96 5.08 -5.41
CA ARG A 99 16.55 6.32 -4.89
C ARG A 99 16.67 7.34 -6.01
N GLN A 100 15.64 8.17 -6.16
CA GLN A 100 15.55 9.23 -7.18
C GLN A 100 14.86 10.47 -6.60
N HIS A 101 14.68 11.50 -7.40
CA HIS A 101 13.93 12.71 -7.02
C HIS A 101 14.38 13.33 -5.67
N GLY A 102 15.67 13.18 -5.34
CA GLY A 102 16.25 13.74 -4.11
C GLY A 102 16.02 12.93 -2.85
N GLY A 103 15.54 11.68 -2.95
CA GLY A 103 15.29 10.81 -1.81
C GLY A 103 14.99 9.36 -2.19
N TRP A 104 14.54 8.60 -1.22
CA TRP A 104 14.02 7.26 -1.39
C TRP A 104 12.51 7.26 -1.61
N GLY A 105 12.01 6.33 -2.41
CA GLY A 105 10.58 6.15 -2.64
C GLY A 105 10.26 4.82 -3.29
N ILE A 106 8.98 4.59 -3.48
CA ILE A 106 8.43 3.47 -4.24
C ILE A 106 7.72 4.07 -5.45
N TYR A 107 8.09 3.65 -6.66
CA TYR A 107 7.33 4.03 -7.84
C TYR A 107 5.89 3.52 -7.74
N ALA A 108 4.93 4.30 -8.21
CA ALA A 108 3.54 3.87 -8.18
C ALA A 108 3.32 2.66 -9.09
N GLY A 109 3.91 2.67 -10.29
CA GLY A 109 3.79 1.49 -11.14
C GLY A 109 4.53 1.59 -12.48
N PHE A 110 4.89 0.45 -13.02
CA PHE A 110 5.54 0.32 -14.32
C PHE A 110 4.53 0.04 -15.44
N PRO A 111 4.77 0.60 -16.67
CA PRO A 111 5.98 1.33 -17.07
C PRO A 111 5.90 2.86 -16.97
N TRP A 112 4.77 3.48 -16.64
CA TRP A 112 4.61 4.94 -16.83
C TRP A 112 4.43 5.78 -15.56
N PHE A 113 4.16 5.19 -14.38
CA PHE A 113 4.09 5.92 -13.11
C PHE A 113 5.41 5.83 -12.34
N THR A 114 6.46 6.46 -12.90
CA THR A 114 7.83 6.46 -12.38
C THR A 114 8.18 7.72 -11.56
N ASP A 115 7.18 8.43 -11.07
CA ASP A 115 7.31 9.43 -10.01
C ASP A 115 6.99 8.81 -8.65
N PHE A 116 7.35 9.50 -7.57
CA PHE A 116 6.92 9.11 -6.23
C PHE A 116 5.54 9.72 -5.95
N TRP A 117 4.51 8.90 -6.05
CA TRP A 117 3.15 9.28 -5.68
C TRP A 117 2.91 8.95 -4.22
N GLY A 118 2.71 9.97 -3.38
CA GLY A 118 2.59 9.82 -1.92
C GLY A 118 1.44 8.91 -1.51
N ARG A 119 0.27 9.03 -2.13
CA ARG A 119 -0.86 8.15 -1.90
C ARG A 119 -0.49 6.70 -2.13
N ASP A 120 -0.03 6.39 -3.34
CA ASP A 120 0.31 5.02 -3.78
C ASP A 120 1.41 4.44 -2.91
N MET A 121 2.44 5.22 -2.67
CA MET A 121 3.59 4.81 -1.90
C MET A 121 3.24 4.50 -0.44
N PHE A 122 2.44 5.35 0.23
CA PHE A 122 2.06 5.10 1.63
C PHE A 122 1.07 3.94 1.76
N ILE A 123 0.26 3.65 0.74
CA ILE A 123 -0.53 2.41 0.67
C ILE A 123 0.40 1.20 0.47
N ALA A 124 1.44 1.35 -0.37
CA ALA A 124 2.36 0.27 -0.69
C ALA A 124 3.38 -0.03 0.42
N MET A 125 3.72 0.93 1.29
CA MET A 125 4.75 0.75 2.31
C MET A 125 4.59 -0.48 3.21
N PRO A 126 3.40 -0.79 3.75
CA PRO A 126 3.27 -1.93 4.66
C PRO A 126 3.71 -3.25 4.03
N GLY A 127 3.19 -3.59 2.85
CA GLY A 127 3.52 -4.87 2.20
C GLY A 127 4.86 -4.87 1.47
N THR A 128 5.31 -3.70 0.95
CA THR A 128 6.58 -3.62 0.20
C THR A 128 7.81 -3.57 1.09
N VAL A 129 7.75 -2.85 2.22
CA VAL A 129 8.95 -2.62 3.03
C VAL A 129 8.81 -2.96 4.51
N LEU A 130 7.62 -2.82 5.13
CA LEU A 130 7.48 -3.12 6.56
C LEU A 130 7.35 -4.63 6.81
N CYS A 131 6.44 -5.32 6.14
CA CYS A 131 6.26 -6.76 6.28
C CYS A 131 7.54 -7.54 5.90
N PRO A 132 8.26 -7.20 4.79
CA PRO A 132 9.53 -7.85 4.48
C PRO A 132 10.71 -7.47 5.36
N GLY A 133 10.56 -6.51 6.29
CA GLY A 133 11.61 -6.11 7.22
C GLY A 133 12.64 -5.13 6.66
N GLN A 134 12.33 -4.43 5.58
CA GLN A 134 13.21 -3.41 4.98
C GLN A 134 13.10 -2.07 5.73
N PHE A 135 13.35 -2.07 7.04
CA PHE A 135 13.05 -0.93 7.91
C PHE A 135 13.89 0.32 7.62
N ASP A 136 15.15 0.16 7.21
CA ASP A 136 15.99 1.30 6.81
C ASP A 136 15.45 1.98 5.54
N VAL A 137 14.95 1.20 4.59
CA VAL A 137 14.29 1.73 3.39
C VAL A 137 13.02 2.49 3.78
N ALA A 138 12.16 1.90 4.62
CA ALA A 138 10.95 2.53 5.13
C ALA A 138 11.24 3.87 5.82
N LYS A 139 12.24 3.91 6.71
CA LYS A 139 12.72 5.12 7.37
C LYS A 139 13.15 6.20 6.37
N ASN A 140 13.97 5.82 5.40
CA ASN A 140 14.47 6.75 4.39
C ASN A 140 13.36 7.29 3.48
N ILE A 141 12.35 6.50 3.16
CA ILE A 141 11.16 6.96 2.42
C ILE A 141 10.44 8.04 3.23
N LEU A 142 10.14 7.79 4.50
CA LEU A 142 9.44 8.75 5.37
C LEU A 142 10.23 10.06 5.51
N LEU A 143 11.55 9.98 5.72
CA LEU A 143 12.43 11.16 5.78
C LEU A 143 12.46 11.93 4.46
N SER A 144 12.43 11.24 3.32
CA SER A 144 12.41 11.87 2.00
C SER A 144 11.16 12.73 1.81
N PHE A 145 10.00 12.23 2.20
CA PHE A 145 8.75 12.98 2.08
C PHE A 145 8.62 14.08 3.15
N ALA A 146 9.06 13.83 4.37
CA ALA A 146 9.11 14.84 5.43
C ALA A 146 9.98 16.06 5.04
N LYS A 147 11.08 15.84 4.32
CA LYS A 147 11.95 16.91 3.80
C LYS A 147 11.23 17.90 2.88
N TYR A 148 10.24 17.41 2.13
CA TYR A 148 9.47 18.21 1.17
C TYR A 148 8.07 18.56 1.68
N GLN A 149 7.81 18.45 2.98
CA GLN A 149 6.57 18.96 3.56
C GLN A 149 6.42 20.46 3.32
N ASP A 150 5.25 20.91 2.95
CA ASP A 150 4.96 22.34 2.77
C ASP A 150 4.92 23.04 4.14
N LEU A 151 5.92 23.84 4.41
CA LEU A 151 6.10 24.59 5.66
C LEU A 151 5.85 26.10 5.50
N ASP A 152 5.47 26.56 4.31
CA ASP A 152 5.07 27.96 4.12
C ASP A 152 3.65 28.19 4.67
N LYS A 153 3.55 28.91 5.80
CA LYS A 153 2.27 29.24 6.44
C LYS A 153 1.31 30.05 5.56
N LYS A 154 1.78 30.62 4.47
CA LYS A 154 0.95 31.37 3.50
C LYS A 154 0.47 30.47 2.36
N SER A 155 1.01 29.28 2.25
CA SER A 155 0.62 28.32 1.23
C SER A 155 -0.78 27.77 1.51
N PRO A 156 -1.63 27.59 0.48
CA PRO A 156 -2.91 26.93 0.62
C PRO A 156 -2.77 25.44 0.95
N THR A 157 -1.54 24.88 0.87
CA THR A 157 -1.24 23.48 1.15
C THR A 157 -0.32 23.31 2.37
N TYR A 158 -0.22 24.37 3.22
CA TYR A 158 0.57 24.33 4.44
C TYR A 158 0.30 23.08 5.29
N GLY A 159 1.37 22.40 5.68
CA GLY A 159 1.33 21.17 6.47
C GLY A 159 1.24 19.88 5.67
N ARG A 160 0.90 19.93 4.38
CA ARG A 160 0.81 18.73 3.54
C ARG A 160 2.19 18.21 3.15
N VAL A 161 2.32 16.88 3.04
CA VAL A 161 3.42 16.23 2.33
C VAL A 161 3.07 16.13 0.83
N PRO A 162 4.07 15.98 -0.07
CA PRO A 162 3.79 15.84 -1.50
C PRO A 162 2.82 14.68 -1.81
N ASN A 163 1.89 14.91 -2.73
CA ASN A 163 1.21 13.81 -3.41
C ASN A 163 2.04 13.28 -4.58
N ARG A 164 2.73 14.16 -5.31
CA ARG A 164 3.73 13.75 -6.28
C ARG A 164 5.06 14.44 -5.97
N LEU A 165 6.06 13.63 -5.68
CA LEU A 165 7.44 14.09 -5.51
C LEU A 165 8.23 13.79 -6.79
N ASN A 166 8.46 14.84 -7.56
CA ASN A 166 9.37 14.89 -8.68
C ASN A 166 10.03 16.29 -8.63
N LEU A 167 11.36 16.36 -8.67
CA LEU A 167 12.09 17.64 -8.52
C LEU A 167 11.80 18.63 -9.66
N GLU A 168 11.24 18.19 -10.78
CA GLU A 168 10.76 19.06 -11.86
C GLU A 168 9.40 19.71 -11.56
N GLY A 169 8.66 19.19 -10.56
CA GLY A 169 7.36 19.73 -10.14
C GLY A 169 6.73 18.95 -9.00
N ILE A 170 6.78 19.51 -7.80
CA ILE A 170 6.16 18.91 -6.60
C ILE A 170 4.68 19.30 -6.55
N LEU A 171 3.79 18.33 -6.28
CA LEU A 171 2.35 18.55 -6.16
C LEU A 171 1.85 18.16 -4.78
N TYR A 172 0.93 18.97 -4.22
CA TYR A 172 0.27 18.76 -2.92
C TYR A 172 -1.25 18.67 -3.05
N ASN A 173 -1.72 18.15 -4.18
CA ASN A 173 -3.10 18.30 -4.67
C ASN A 173 -4.11 17.33 -4.09
N THR A 174 -3.76 16.43 -3.16
CA THR A 174 -4.70 15.49 -2.58
C THR A 174 -4.79 15.59 -1.08
N THR A 175 -5.95 15.17 -0.56
CA THR A 175 -6.24 15.25 0.88
C THR A 175 -5.82 13.98 1.62
N ASP A 176 -5.70 12.86 0.94
CA ASP A 176 -5.42 11.54 1.52
C ASP A 176 -3.93 11.23 1.79
N GLY A 177 -3.00 11.85 1.04
CA GLY A 177 -1.56 11.55 1.16
C GLY A 177 -0.97 11.89 2.53
N THR A 178 -1.33 13.05 3.09
CA THR A 178 -0.81 13.51 4.40
C THR A 178 -1.30 12.65 5.57
N PRO A 179 -2.60 12.31 5.69
CA PRO A 179 -3.04 11.33 6.68
C PRO A 179 -2.30 10.00 6.60
N ARG A 180 -2.14 9.47 5.40
CA ARG A 180 -1.40 8.21 5.18
C ARG A 180 0.06 8.30 5.60
N PHE A 181 0.73 9.43 5.35
CA PHE A 181 2.09 9.67 5.85
C PHE A 181 2.17 9.52 7.37
N VAL A 182 1.29 10.18 8.12
CA VAL A 182 1.29 10.12 9.59
C VAL A 182 1.00 8.70 10.09
N MET A 183 0.08 7.99 9.44
CA MET A 183 -0.20 6.58 9.73
C MET A 183 1.05 5.71 9.51
N GLN A 184 1.77 5.90 8.39
CA GLN A 184 2.97 5.12 8.09
C GLN A 184 4.15 5.45 9.03
N VAL A 185 4.25 6.67 9.56
CA VAL A 185 5.18 6.98 10.65
C VAL A 185 4.89 6.12 11.87
N LEU A 186 3.62 6.00 12.28
CA LEU A 186 3.25 5.15 13.42
C LEU A 186 3.48 3.66 13.11
N ASP A 187 3.13 3.20 11.91
CA ASP A 187 3.33 1.79 11.54
C ASP A 187 4.82 1.43 11.53
N TYR A 188 5.70 2.26 10.97
CA TYR A 188 7.15 2.08 11.08
C TYR A 188 7.59 1.95 12.56
N LEU A 189 7.10 2.83 13.42
CA LEU A 189 7.46 2.81 14.84
C LEU A 189 6.94 1.54 15.55
N LYS A 190 5.76 1.05 15.18
CA LYS A 190 5.24 -0.23 15.72
C LYS A 190 6.12 -1.41 15.33
N TYR A 191 6.64 -1.44 14.09
CA TYR A 191 7.54 -2.51 13.63
C TYR A 191 8.94 -2.42 14.22
N THR A 192 9.45 -1.22 14.54
CA THR A 192 10.87 -1.01 14.87
C THR A 192 11.13 -0.57 16.32
N GLY A 193 10.21 0.17 16.94
CA GLY A 193 10.46 0.82 18.21
C GLY A 193 11.50 1.96 18.16
N ASP A 194 11.82 2.51 16.97
CA ASP A 194 12.89 3.51 16.76
C ASP A 194 12.54 4.88 17.41
N VAL A 195 12.87 5.02 18.68
CA VAL A 195 12.64 6.26 19.45
C VAL A 195 13.49 7.42 18.90
N ALA A 196 14.65 7.16 18.31
CA ALA A 196 15.49 8.22 17.74
C ALA A 196 14.82 8.83 16.51
N PHE A 197 14.29 7.99 15.61
CA PHE A 197 13.48 8.46 14.49
C PHE A 197 12.23 9.19 14.95
N LEU A 198 11.52 8.66 15.96
CA LEU A 198 10.33 9.29 16.53
C LEU A 198 10.60 10.75 16.92
N LYS A 199 11.71 11.02 17.60
CA LYS A 199 12.11 12.39 17.99
C LYS A 199 12.39 13.28 16.78
N SER A 200 13.00 12.74 15.73
CA SER A 200 13.37 13.50 14.52
C SER A 200 12.18 13.88 13.66
N ILE A 201 11.14 13.02 13.58
CA ILE A 201 9.99 13.20 12.70
C ILE A 201 8.81 13.91 13.37
N TYR A 202 8.81 14.03 14.70
CA TYR A 202 7.68 14.54 15.47
C TYR A 202 7.16 15.90 14.99
N ASN A 203 8.05 16.83 14.65
CA ASN A 203 7.64 18.15 14.17
C ASN A 203 6.86 18.09 12.85
N ASN A 204 7.23 17.18 11.98
CA ASN A 204 6.50 16.96 10.72
C ASN A 204 5.08 16.42 10.97
N VAL A 205 4.96 15.46 11.88
CA VAL A 205 3.65 14.92 12.30
C VAL A 205 2.79 16.01 12.94
N LYS A 206 3.39 16.83 13.83
CA LYS A 206 2.70 17.93 14.49
C LYS A 206 2.20 18.97 13.49
N VAL A 207 3.06 19.44 12.59
CA VAL A 207 2.69 20.43 11.58
C VAL A 207 1.60 19.87 10.65
N ALA A 208 1.70 18.62 10.21
CA ALA A 208 0.69 17.98 9.37
C ALA A 208 -0.69 17.94 10.05
N THR A 209 -0.72 17.63 11.36
CA THR A 209 -1.97 17.45 12.10
C THR A 209 -2.58 18.79 12.55
N ASP A 210 -1.75 19.70 13.05
CA ASP A 210 -2.23 21.02 13.49
C ASP A 210 -2.70 21.89 12.32
N ALA A 211 -1.96 21.89 11.19
CA ALA A 211 -2.37 22.61 9.99
C ALA A 211 -3.71 22.07 9.43
N ALA A 212 -3.92 20.76 9.48
CA ALA A 212 -5.20 20.17 9.07
C ALA A 212 -6.35 20.65 9.96
N LEU A 213 -6.16 20.64 11.29
CA LEU A 213 -7.13 21.14 12.26
C LEU A 213 -7.47 22.61 12.09
N ASP A 214 -6.48 23.42 11.80
CA ASP A 214 -6.62 24.88 11.79
C ASP A 214 -7.13 25.41 10.43
N LEU A 215 -6.90 24.68 9.31
CA LEU A 215 -7.15 25.20 7.96
C LEU A 215 -8.14 24.40 7.12
N TYR A 216 -8.26 23.08 7.38
CA TYR A 216 -9.00 22.19 6.46
C TYR A 216 -10.17 21.47 7.12
N VAL A 217 -10.31 21.57 8.44
CA VAL A 217 -11.37 20.89 9.20
C VAL A 217 -12.51 21.85 9.47
N ASP A 218 -13.74 21.40 9.22
CA ASP A 218 -14.95 22.17 9.46
C ASP A 218 -15.43 22.14 10.94
N ASP A 219 -16.51 22.90 11.22
CA ASP A 219 -17.08 23.01 12.56
C ASP A 219 -17.61 21.67 13.12
N ARG A 220 -17.86 20.67 12.26
CA ARG A 220 -18.26 19.33 12.70
C ARG A 220 -17.07 18.39 12.93
N GLY A 221 -15.87 18.82 12.59
CA GLY A 221 -14.64 18.06 12.74
C GLY A 221 -14.25 17.24 11.51
N TYR A 222 -14.93 17.43 10.38
CA TYR A 222 -14.62 16.75 9.13
C TYR A 222 -13.48 17.41 8.38
N LEU A 223 -12.55 16.61 7.88
CA LEU A 223 -11.54 17.07 6.94
C LEU A 223 -12.18 17.29 5.57
N THR A 224 -12.21 18.54 5.13
CA THR A 224 -12.85 18.96 3.89
C THR A 224 -11.91 18.91 2.70
N HIS A 225 -12.47 18.73 1.50
CA HIS A 225 -11.71 18.59 0.25
C HIS A 225 -12.56 19.01 -0.96
N ALA A 226 -11.95 19.15 -2.13
CA ALA A 226 -12.67 19.28 -3.39
C ALA A 226 -13.04 17.90 -3.96
N ASP A 227 -14.03 17.86 -4.86
CA ASP A 227 -14.63 16.63 -5.42
C ASP A 227 -13.63 15.58 -5.89
N ALA A 228 -12.51 16.00 -6.46
CA ALA A 228 -11.49 15.10 -7.02
C ALA A 228 -10.16 15.15 -6.25
N ASP A 229 -10.16 15.47 -4.97
CA ASP A 229 -8.97 15.47 -4.11
C ASP A 229 -8.84 14.18 -3.27
N THR A 230 -9.57 13.12 -3.65
CA THR A 230 -9.49 11.77 -3.09
C THR A 230 -8.74 10.84 -4.05
N TRP A 231 -8.68 9.54 -3.76
CA TRP A 231 -8.13 8.56 -4.71
C TRP A 231 -8.97 8.42 -6.00
N MET A 232 -10.24 8.87 -5.98
CA MET A 232 -11.09 8.95 -7.16
C MET A 232 -10.94 10.32 -7.84
N ASP A 233 -9.77 10.58 -8.41
CA ASP A 233 -9.32 11.90 -8.84
C ASP A 233 -9.37 12.17 -10.35
N ALA A 234 -9.90 11.23 -11.15
CA ALA A 234 -10.00 11.39 -12.60
C ALA A 234 -10.90 12.57 -13.01
N LYS A 235 -10.39 13.40 -13.92
CA LYS A 235 -11.07 14.60 -14.42
C LYS A 235 -11.08 14.64 -15.94
N ARG A 236 -12.26 14.84 -16.53
CA ARG A 236 -12.35 15.19 -17.96
C ARG A 236 -11.74 16.58 -18.18
N GLN A 237 -10.91 16.68 -19.21
CA GLN A 237 -10.24 17.93 -19.59
C GLN A 237 -9.43 18.57 -18.42
N GLY A 238 -9.02 17.77 -17.43
CA GLY A 238 -8.33 18.23 -16.24
C GLY A 238 -9.19 19.10 -15.30
N LYS A 239 -10.49 19.23 -15.54
CA LYS A 239 -11.38 20.15 -14.82
C LYS A 239 -12.59 19.47 -14.20
N TYR A 240 -13.30 18.64 -14.93
CA TYR A 240 -14.60 18.09 -14.51
C TYR A 240 -14.40 16.71 -13.87
N PRO A 241 -14.68 16.54 -12.56
CA PRO A 241 -14.58 15.22 -11.91
C PRO A 241 -15.47 14.20 -12.61
N CYS A 242 -14.92 13.01 -12.88
CA CYS A 242 -15.69 11.89 -13.44
C CYS A 242 -16.49 11.16 -12.37
N SER A 243 -16.01 11.22 -11.12
CA SER A 243 -16.65 10.61 -9.95
C SER A 243 -16.60 11.61 -8.79
N PRO A 244 -17.48 12.63 -8.79
CA PRO A 244 -17.50 13.66 -7.74
C PRO A 244 -17.76 13.00 -6.37
N ARG A 245 -17.00 13.45 -5.35
CA ARG A 245 -17.02 12.90 -3.99
C ARG A 245 -17.45 13.95 -2.95
N GLY A 246 -18.18 14.97 -3.39
CA GLY A 246 -18.61 16.06 -2.51
C GLY A 246 -17.41 16.77 -1.87
N ASN A 247 -17.52 17.10 -0.59
CA ASN A 247 -16.41 17.70 0.14
C ASN A 247 -16.11 17.00 1.49
N ARG A 248 -16.76 15.86 1.76
CA ARG A 248 -16.54 15.03 2.95
C ARG A 248 -16.70 13.56 2.55
N ALA A 249 -15.69 13.00 1.90
CA ALA A 249 -15.67 11.60 1.51
C ALA A 249 -15.45 10.70 2.74
N VAL A 250 -16.10 9.54 2.77
CA VAL A 250 -16.09 8.60 3.91
C VAL A 250 -14.68 8.09 4.22
N ASP A 251 -13.91 7.75 3.20
CA ASP A 251 -12.51 7.31 3.31
C ASP A 251 -11.58 8.43 3.79
N ILE A 252 -11.82 9.67 3.38
CA ILE A 252 -11.06 10.83 3.89
C ILE A 252 -11.30 11.02 5.39
N GLN A 253 -12.54 10.86 5.86
CA GLN A 253 -12.83 10.97 7.30
C GLN A 253 -12.19 9.83 8.09
N ALA A 254 -12.17 8.62 7.53
CA ALA A 254 -11.48 7.48 8.12
C ALA A 254 -9.97 7.71 8.24
N LEU A 255 -9.34 8.20 7.18
CA LEU A 255 -7.91 8.54 7.17
C LEU A 255 -7.58 9.67 8.15
N TRP A 256 -8.44 10.68 8.23
CA TRP A 256 -8.30 11.78 9.18
C TRP A 256 -8.38 11.30 10.64
N PHE A 257 -9.34 10.44 10.94
CA PHE A 257 -9.44 9.80 12.26
C PHE A 257 -8.16 9.03 12.59
N CYS A 258 -7.68 8.20 11.67
CA CYS A 258 -6.44 7.45 11.85
C CYS A 258 -5.22 8.35 12.00
N GLN A 259 -5.17 9.50 11.29
CA GLN A 259 -4.10 10.49 11.49
C GLN A 259 -4.11 11.07 12.90
N LEU A 260 -5.27 11.47 13.41
CA LEU A 260 -5.44 12.03 14.75
C LEU A 260 -5.00 11.03 15.82
N GLU A 261 -5.47 9.79 15.75
CA GLU A 261 -5.10 8.72 16.68
C GLU A 261 -3.60 8.39 16.61
N SER A 262 -3.05 8.32 15.38
CA SER A 262 -1.62 8.07 15.17
C SER A 262 -0.76 9.18 15.75
N ALA A 263 -1.10 10.43 15.47
CA ALA A 263 -0.40 11.60 15.99
C ALA A 263 -0.48 11.67 17.53
N ALA A 264 -1.65 11.39 18.11
CA ALA A 264 -1.83 11.36 19.56
C ALA A 264 -0.95 10.27 20.21
N LYS A 265 -0.91 9.06 19.63
CA LYS A 265 -0.05 7.97 20.10
C LYS A 265 1.44 8.34 20.02
N ILE A 266 1.86 8.95 18.93
CA ILE A 266 3.23 9.45 18.73
C ILE A 266 3.58 10.52 19.78
N ALA A 267 2.66 11.45 20.06
CA ALA A 267 2.83 12.49 21.06
C ALA A 267 2.97 11.92 22.49
N ASP A 268 2.15 10.92 22.84
CA ASP A 268 2.25 10.23 24.13
C ASP A 268 3.61 9.59 24.37
N CYS A 269 4.14 8.91 23.35
CA CYS A 269 5.47 8.28 23.45
C CYS A 269 6.59 9.29 23.72
N LEU A 270 6.37 10.57 23.39
CA LEU A 270 7.29 11.68 23.70
C LEU A 270 6.89 12.51 24.92
N GLY A 271 5.83 12.14 25.65
CA GLY A 271 5.32 12.91 26.78
C GLY A 271 4.69 14.26 26.41
N LYS A 272 4.29 14.46 25.16
CA LYS A 272 3.65 15.67 24.64
C LYS A 272 2.14 15.66 24.91
N LYS A 273 1.75 15.59 26.16
CA LYS A 273 0.36 15.40 26.61
C LYS A 273 -0.63 16.41 26.01
N SER A 274 -0.28 17.69 25.99
CA SER A 274 -1.17 18.74 25.44
C SER A 274 -1.52 18.51 23.97
N ASP A 275 -0.54 18.10 23.16
CA ASP A 275 -0.76 17.79 21.74
C ASP A 275 -1.63 16.53 21.61
N ALA A 276 -1.32 15.47 22.37
CA ALA A 276 -2.08 14.22 22.38
C ALA A 276 -3.56 14.44 22.75
N ASP A 277 -3.82 15.18 23.82
CA ASP A 277 -5.18 15.47 24.31
C ASP A 277 -5.98 16.31 23.30
N ARG A 278 -5.34 17.31 22.66
CA ARG A 278 -5.96 18.11 21.59
C ARG A 278 -6.41 17.24 20.44
N TRP A 279 -5.55 16.33 19.97
CA TRP A 279 -5.84 15.47 18.81
C TRP A 279 -6.86 14.38 19.14
N ARG A 280 -6.83 13.78 20.34
CA ARG A 280 -7.89 12.85 20.77
C ARG A 280 -9.25 13.52 20.87
N LYS A 281 -9.32 14.71 21.43
CA LYS A 281 -10.58 15.47 21.48
C LYS A 281 -11.14 15.75 20.08
N ALA A 282 -10.27 16.01 19.10
CA ALA A 282 -10.70 16.16 17.71
C ALA A 282 -11.19 14.83 17.12
N ALA A 283 -10.50 13.72 17.42
CA ALA A 283 -10.91 12.38 16.98
C ALA A 283 -12.27 11.97 17.57
N GLU A 284 -12.50 12.22 18.85
CA GLU A 284 -13.78 11.95 19.52
C GLU A 284 -14.92 12.78 18.89
N LYS A 285 -14.69 14.06 18.63
CA LYS A 285 -15.66 14.93 17.97
C LYS A 285 -16.02 14.43 16.57
N LEU A 286 -15.00 14.07 15.78
CA LEU A 286 -15.16 13.49 14.45
C LEU A 286 -16.01 12.22 14.53
N LYS A 287 -15.61 11.26 15.37
CA LYS A 287 -16.29 9.97 15.52
C LYS A 287 -17.75 10.14 15.93
N GLY A 288 -18.03 11.01 16.92
CA GLY A 288 -19.37 11.26 17.40
C GLY A 288 -20.30 11.87 16.35
N ASN A 289 -19.79 12.74 15.47
CA ASN A 289 -20.55 13.29 14.36
C ASN A 289 -20.66 12.30 13.19
N PHE A 290 -19.58 11.57 12.88
CA PHE A 290 -19.56 10.62 11.79
C PHE A 290 -20.65 9.54 11.92
N GLN A 291 -20.84 8.98 13.11
CA GLN A 291 -21.88 7.98 13.33
C GLN A 291 -23.31 8.52 13.10
N LYS A 292 -23.53 9.81 13.29
CA LYS A 292 -24.84 10.47 13.06
C LYS A 292 -25.09 10.77 11.59
N ASP A 293 -24.04 11.19 10.86
CA ASP A 293 -24.18 11.76 9.52
C ASP A 293 -23.89 10.74 8.41
N PHE A 294 -22.97 9.79 8.66
CA PHE A 294 -22.58 8.79 7.65
C PHE A 294 -23.29 7.45 7.78
N VAL A 295 -24.08 7.24 8.85
CA VAL A 295 -24.96 6.07 8.98
C VAL A 295 -26.38 6.51 8.76
N VAL A 296 -26.87 6.35 7.53
CA VAL A 296 -28.22 6.76 7.12
C VAL A 296 -29.08 5.52 6.88
N ASP A 297 -30.21 5.41 7.58
CA ASP A 297 -31.09 4.23 7.54
C ASP A 297 -30.34 2.90 7.82
N GLY A 298 -29.37 2.93 8.73
CA GLY A 298 -28.55 1.78 9.10
C GLY A 298 -27.49 1.37 8.07
N GLN A 299 -27.19 2.22 7.09
CA GLN A 299 -26.22 1.98 6.03
C GLN A 299 -25.17 3.08 5.99
N LEU A 300 -23.93 2.72 5.69
CA LEU A 300 -22.86 3.69 5.42
C LEU A 300 -23.10 4.35 4.05
N VAL A 301 -22.83 5.65 3.99
CA VAL A 301 -22.88 6.45 2.76
C VAL A 301 -21.49 6.80 2.27
N ASP A 302 -21.33 7.00 0.96
CA ASP A 302 -20.01 7.22 0.34
C ASP A 302 -19.42 8.59 0.69
N HIS A 303 -20.23 9.63 0.66
CA HIS A 303 -19.78 10.98 1.00
C HIS A 303 -20.95 11.89 1.39
N LEU A 304 -20.61 13.05 1.98
CA LEU A 304 -21.53 14.16 2.17
C LEU A 304 -21.11 15.31 1.24
N ASN A 305 -22.12 15.93 0.65
CA ASN A 305 -21.98 17.17 -0.12
C ASN A 305 -21.80 18.39 0.81
N ALA A 306 -21.45 19.54 0.24
CA ALA A 306 -21.25 20.76 1.01
C ALA A 306 -22.52 21.23 1.76
N ASP A 307 -23.70 20.96 1.23
CA ASP A 307 -24.99 21.23 1.85
C ASP A 307 -25.41 20.18 2.91
N GLY A 308 -24.59 19.14 3.11
CA GLY A 308 -24.86 18.06 4.07
C GLY A 308 -25.67 16.90 3.50
N THR A 309 -26.10 16.95 2.24
CA THR A 309 -26.79 15.81 1.61
C THR A 309 -25.85 14.63 1.42
N ALA A 310 -26.36 13.42 1.66
CA ALA A 310 -25.59 12.19 1.58
C ALA A 310 -25.69 11.53 0.19
N ASP A 311 -24.56 11.12 -0.37
CA ASP A 311 -24.52 10.25 -1.54
C ASP A 311 -24.60 8.79 -1.11
N ARG A 312 -25.54 8.04 -1.69
CA ARG A 312 -25.86 6.65 -1.34
C ARG A 312 -25.32 5.63 -2.35
N GLN A 313 -24.48 6.04 -3.29
CA GLN A 313 -23.85 5.09 -4.20
C GLN A 313 -23.09 4.00 -3.42
N LEU A 314 -23.29 2.76 -3.80
CA LEU A 314 -22.51 1.67 -3.21
C LEU A 314 -21.12 1.64 -3.86
N ARG A 315 -20.13 2.08 -3.09
CA ARG A 315 -18.71 2.14 -3.44
C ARG A 315 -17.86 1.44 -2.38
N PRO A 316 -16.63 1.02 -2.69
CA PRO A 316 -15.78 0.29 -1.76
C PRO A 316 -15.23 1.16 -0.60
N ASN A 317 -15.40 2.48 -0.68
CA ASN A 317 -14.74 3.43 0.23
C ASN A 317 -15.18 3.31 1.70
N THR A 318 -16.37 2.83 1.95
CA THR A 318 -16.92 2.63 3.30
C THR A 318 -16.11 1.62 4.11
N MET A 319 -15.40 0.67 3.46
CA MET A 319 -14.52 -0.30 4.13
C MET A 319 -13.44 0.35 5.01
N PHE A 320 -13.00 1.56 4.67
CA PHE A 320 -11.96 2.25 5.43
C PHE A 320 -12.46 2.82 6.76
N ALA A 321 -13.78 3.02 6.90
CA ALA A 321 -14.38 3.78 8.00
C ALA A 321 -14.77 2.94 9.22
N TYR A 322 -14.46 1.65 9.28
CA TYR A 322 -14.95 0.77 10.36
C TYR A 322 -14.45 1.14 11.76
N SER A 323 -13.31 1.82 11.87
CA SER A 323 -12.84 2.38 13.15
C SER A 323 -13.72 3.52 13.70
N LEU A 324 -14.48 4.18 12.83
CA LEU A 324 -15.42 5.25 13.18
C LEU A 324 -16.81 4.72 13.56
N ILE A 325 -17.10 3.46 13.34
CA ILE A 325 -18.42 2.84 13.55
C ILE A 325 -18.37 1.90 14.76
N ASP A 326 -19.28 2.08 15.70
CA ASP A 326 -19.39 1.20 16.86
C ASP A 326 -20.27 -0.04 16.57
N SER A 327 -21.27 0.10 15.70
CA SER A 327 -22.21 -0.98 15.37
C SER A 327 -21.59 -2.06 14.47
N ASP A 328 -21.35 -3.24 15.02
CA ASP A 328 -20.88 -4.40 14.24
C ASP A 328 -21.91 -4.87 13.20
N SER A 329 -23.20 -4.68 13.45
CA SER A 329 -24.24 -5.02 12.47
C SER A 329 -24.14 -4.14 11.21
N VAL A 330 -23.85 -2.84 11.36
CA VAL A 330 -23.63 -1.93 10.23
C VAL A 330 -22.40 -2.35 9.43
N LYS A 331 -21.28 -2.65 10.10
CA LYS A 331 -20.04 -3.10 9.44
C LYS A 331 -20.23 -4.42 8.69
N ARG A 332 -20.92 -5.39 9.30
CA ARG A 332 -21.20 -6.69 8.67
C ARG A 332 -22.08 -6.56 7.45
N GLU A 333 -23.11 -5.72 7.52
CA GLU A 333 -23.98 -5.47 6.37
C GLU A 333 -23.25 -4.74 5.25
N ASP A 334 -22.38 -3.80 5.59
CA ASP A 334 -21.58 -3.06 4.62
C ASP A 334 -20.62 -3.99 3.86
N ILE A 335 -19.80 -4.79 4.57
CA ILE A 335 -18.88 -5.72 3.90
C ILE A 335 -19.64 -6.80 3.12
N ARG A 336 -20.80 -7.27 3.62
CA ARG A 336 -21.64 -8.23 2.89
C ARG A 336 -22.09 -7.67 1.54
N LYS A 337 -22.52 -6.39 1.51
CA LYS A 337 -22.90 -5.72 0.26
C LYS A 337 -21.72 -5.53 -0.68
N ILE A 338 -20.58 -5.05 -0.17
CA ILE A 338 -19.36 -4.87 -0.96
C ILE A 338 -18.93 -6.21 -1.55
N TRP A 339 -18.86 -7.27 -0.72
CA TRP A 339 -18.44 -8.58 -1.18
C TRP A 339 -19.38 -9.17 -2.24
N SER A 340 -20.68 -9.07 -2.03
CA SER A 340 -21.66 -9.66 -2.95
C SER A 340 -21.94 -8.85 -4.23
N ARG A 341 -21.68 -7.52 -4.22
CA ARG A 341 -22.09 -6.64 -5.32
C ARG A 341 -20.92 -5.96 -6.04
N LEU A 342 -19.79 -5.74 -5.34
CA LEU A 342 -18.62 -5.07 -5.90
C LEU A 342 -17.45 -6.03 -6.17
N THR A 343 -17.42 -7.20 -5.50
CA THR A 343 -16.27 -8.11 -5.60
C THR A 343 -16.47 -9.13 -6.72
N TYR A 344 -15.58 -9.09 -7.68
CA TYR A 344 -15.47 -10.05 -8.78
C TYR A 344 -14.31 -11.02 -8.52
N PRO A 345 -14.20 -12.15 -9.24
CA PRO A 345 -13.06 -13.06 -9.06
C PRO A 345 -11.67 -12.39 -9.20
N TRP A 346 -11.57 -11.30 -9.92
CA TRP A 346 -10.33 -10.53 -10.16
C TRP A 346 -10.21 -9.27 -9.32
N GLY A 347 -11.16 -8.97 -8.44
CA GLY A 347 -11.03 -7.88 -7.49
C GLY A 347 -12.27 -7.03 -7.28
N VAL A 348 -12.11 -5.91 -6.58
CA VAL A 348 -13.19 -5.03 -6.10
C VAL A 348 -13.42 -3.87 -7.05
N SER A 349 -14.64 -3.75 -7.54
CA SER A 349 -15.12 -2.66 -8.41
C SER A 349 -15.27 -1.35 -7.64
N SER A 350 -15.04 -0.25 -8.31
CA SER A 350 -15.18 1.11 -7.77
C SER A 350 -16.61 1.63 -7.67
N LEU A 351 -17.58 0.93 -8.28
CA LEU A 351 -19.00 1.26 -8.23
C LEU A 351 -19.84 -0.01 -8.43
N ASP A 352 -21.00 -0.03 -7.83
CA ASP A 352 -21.99 -1.10 -8.00
C ASP A 352 -22.47 -1.21 -9.45
N GLN A 353 -22.52 -2.44 -9.95
CA GLN A 353 -23.00 -2.72 -11.31
C GLN A 353 -24.47 -2.36 -11.57
N MET A 354 -25.26 -2.13 -10.51
CA MET A 354 -26.66 -1.69 -10.62
C MET A 354 -26.80 -0.18 -10.66
N ASP A 355 -25.71 0.58 -10.48
CA ASP A 355 -25.73 2.04 -10.59
C ASP A 355 -25.79 2.46 -12.07
N ASN A 356 -26.53 3.52 -12.36
CA ASN A 356 -26.70 4.03 -13.73
C ASN A 356 -25.44 4.66 -14.31
N GLN A 357 -24.45 4.99 -13.46
CA GLN A 357 -23.13 5.49 -13.86
C GLN A 357 -22.11 4.38 -14.03
N PHE A 358 -22.48 3.11 -13.85
CA PHE A 358 -21.56 1.99 -13.94
C PHE A 358 -21.05 1.76 -15.37
N HIS A 359 -19.73 1.67 -15.50
CA HIS A 359 -19.01 1.43 -16.76
C HIS A 359 -18.06 0.24 -16.58
N PRO A 360 -18.40 -0.96 -17.09
CA PRO A 360 -17.69 -2.20 -16.79
C PRO A 360 -16.29 -2.33 -17.42
N TYR A 361 -15.97 -1.56 -18.45
CA TYR A 361 -14.77 -1.72 -19.24
C TYR A 361 -13.90 -0.47 -19.18
N HIS A 362 -12.74 -0.56 -18.62
CA HIS A 362 -11.73 0.47 -18.72
C HIS A 362 -11.13 0.52 -20.14
N GLU A 363 -10.72 1.69 -20.60
CA GLU A 363 -10.06 1.88 -21.91
C GLU A 363 -10.90 1.45 -23.14
N GLN A 364 -12.22 1.62 -23.09
CA GLN A 364 -13.11 1.40 -24.25
C GLN A 364 -13.55 2.71 -24.91
N TRP A 365 -12.61 3.42 -25.51
CA TRP A 365 -12.78 4.74 -26.12
C TRP A 365 -13.92 4.89 -27.14
N HIS A 366 -14.33 3.81 -27.78
CA HIS A 366 -15.44 3.84 -28.72
C HIS A 366 -16.83 3.85 -28.05
N ARG A 367 -16.90 3.61 -26.74
CA ARG A 367 -18.15 3.62 -25.97
C ARG A 367 -18.25 4.88 -25.10
N TYR A 368 -17.17 5.24 -24.38
CA TYR A 368 -17.11 6.37 -23.46
C TYR A 368 -15.65 6.74 -23.21
N HIS A 369 -15.41 7.89 -22.62
CA HIS A 369 -14.05 8.26 -22.24
C HIS A 369 -13.52 7.32 -21.15
N LYS A 370 -12.26 6.92 -21.21
CA LYS A 370 -11.66 5.98 -20.25
C LYS A 370 -11.84 6.42 -18.80
N ASP A 371 -11.73 7.73 -18.54
CA ASP A 371 -11.83 8.28 -17.20
C ASP A 371 -13.25 8.22 -16.62
N ASP A 372 -14.29 8.01 -17.46
CA ASP A 372 -15.66 7.76 -16.99
C ASP A 372 -15.76 6.40 -16.29
N ALA A 373 -15.04 5.39 -16.78
CA ALA A 373 -15.01 4.07 -16.17
C ALA A 373 -14.04 3.97 -14.99
N TYR A 374 -12.97 4.78 -15.00
CA TYR A 374 -11.82 4.62 -14.12
C TYR A 374 -12.20 4.50 -12.64
N HIS A 375 -13.16 5.33 -12.19
CA HIS A 375 -13.69 5.27 -10.82
C HIS A 375 -15.21 4.96 -10.76
N ASN A 376 -15.82 4.52 -11.89
CA ASN A 376 -17.24 4.15 -11.95
C ASN A 376 -17.43 2.76 -12.58
N GLY A 377 -16.78 1.76 -12.02
CA GLY A 377 -16.96 0.38 -12.43
C GLY A 377 -15.66 -0.40 -12.62
N THR A 378 -14.56 0.26 -12.95
CA THR A 378 -13.23 -0.38 -13.02
C THR A 378 -12.89 -1.05 -11.68
N VAL A 379 -12.39 -2.27 -11.76
CA VAL A 379 -11.84 -2.99 -10.60
C VAL A 379 -10.45 -2.45 -10.27
N TRP A 380 -10.22 -2.16 -8.99
CA TRP A 380 -8.94 -1.68 -8.47
C TRP A 380 -8.33 -2.70 -7.54
N LEU A 381 -7.18 -3.26 -7.93
CA LEU A 381 -6.61 -4.41 -7.23
C LEU A 381 -6.12 -4.10 -5.82
N TRP A 382 -5.72 -2.84 -5.55
CA TRP A 382 -5.30 -2.45 -4.19
C TRP A 382 -6.44 -2.54 -3.15
N LEU A 383 -7.69 -2.42 -3.57
CA LEU A 383 -8.85 -2.55 -2.68
C LEU A 383 -9.04 -3.98 -2.16
N ASN A 384 -8.48 -4.97 -2.87
CA ASN A 384 -8.61 -6.38 -2.53
C ASN A 384 -8.06 -6.69 -1.13
N GLY A 385 -6.92 -6.08 -0.76
CA GLY A 385 -6.34 -6.28 0.57
C GLY A 385 -7.26 -5.79 1.69
N MET A 386 -7.89 -4.64 1.52
CA MET A 386 -8.85 -4.13 2.51
C MET A 386 -10.11 -4.98 2.55
N ALA A 387 -10.66 -5.40 1.41
CA ALA A 387 -11.85 -6.25 1.37
C ALA A 387 -11.60 -7.59 2.05
N MET A 388 -10.47 -8.26 1.74
CA MET A 388 -10.06 -9.50 2.41
C MET A 388 -9.88 -9.29 3.92
N GLN A 389 -9.23 -8.20 4.33
CA GLN A 389 -9.09 -7.85 5.75
C GLN A 389 -10.44 -7.79 6.45
N ARG A 390 -11.43 -7.09 5.87
CA ARG A 390 -12.77 -6.98 6.47
C ARG A 390 -13.49 -8.32 6.54
N MET A 391 -13.36 -9.16 5.52
CA MET A 391 -13.89 -10.53 5.56
C MET A 391 -13.26 -11.35 6.68
N ILE A 392 -11.93 -11.31 6.82
CA ILE A 392 -11.20 -12.03 7.88
C ILE A 392 -11.60 -11.52 9.28
N GLU A 393 -11.76 -10.22 9.47
CA GLU A 393 -12.21 -9.63 10.75
C GLU A 393 -13.59 -10.14 11.19
N PHE A 394 -14.40 -10.63 10.24
CA PHE A 394 -15.71 -11.21 10.52
C PHE A 394 -15.76 -12.74 10.39
N GLY A 395 -14.60 -13.41 10.38
CA GLY A 395 -14.50 -14.87 10.38
C GLY A 395 -14.86 -15.49 9.02
N GLN A 396 -14.52 -14.82 7.94
CA GLN A 396 -14.75 -15.28 6.56
C GLN A 396 -13.42 -15.43 5.82
N GLU A 397 -12.42 -16.01 6.49
CA GLU A 397 -11.07 -16.19 5.96
C GLU A 397 -11.03 -17.09 4.72
N ASP A 398 -11.86 -18.12 4.66
CA ASP A 398 -11.93 -19.02 3.50
C ASP A 398 -12.45 -18.30 2.25
N GLU A 399 -13.46 -17.43 2.41
CA GLU A 399 -13.97 -16.63 1.30
C GLU A 399 -12.93 -15.55 0.87
N ALA A 400 -12.26 -14.93 1.82
CA ALA A 400 -11.19 -13.99 1.54
C ALA A 400 -10.03 -14.67 0.79
N TYR A 401 -9.69 -15.90 1.15
CA TYR A 401 -8.61 -16.65 0.54
C TYR A 401 -8.86 -16.98 -0.94
N LYS A 402 -10.11 -17.22 -1.35
CA LYS A 402 -10.44 -17.42 -2.78
C LYS A 402 -10.04 -16.20 -3.63
N LEU A 403 -10.21 -14.99 -3.10
CA LEU A 403 -9.75 -13.79 -3.81
C LEU A 403 -8.21 -13.71 -3.82
N LEU A 404 -7.54 -14.09 -2.73
CA LEU A 404 -6.08 -14.17 -2.69
C LEU A 404 -5.54 -15.16 -3.73
N GLU A 405 -6.12 -16.35 -3.83
CA GLU A 405 -5.73 -17.36 -4.84
C GLU A 405 -5.91 -16.86 -6.27
N ASN A 406 -6.98 -16.13 -6.53
CA ASN A 406 -7.21 -15.50 -7.83
C ASN A 406 -6.12 -14.46 -8.15
N MET A 407 -5.64 -13.70 -7.16
CA MET A 407 -4.52 -12.76 -7.33
C MET A 407 -3.20 -13.53 -7.53
N ASN A 408 -2.99 -14.62 -6.80
CA ASN A 408 -1.84 -15.50 -7.00
C ASN A 408 -1.80 -16.05 -8.43
N ARG A 409 -2.96 -16.48 -8.94
CA ARG A 409 -3.07 -16.89 -10.34
C ARG A 409 -2.72 -15.77 -11.31
N GLN A 410 -3.22 -14.54 -11.08
CA GLN A 410 -2.87 -13.39 -11.92
C GLN A 410 -1.36 -13.12 -11.87
N ALA A 411 -0.77 -13.11 -10.68
CA ALA A 411 0.67 -12.87 -10.51
C ALA A 411 1.55 -13.93 -11.17
N LEU A 412 1.10 -15.18 -11.28
CA LEU A 412 1.91 -16.27 -11.85
C LEU A 412 1.64 -16.52 -13.33
N LYS A 413 0.42 -16.26 -13.82
CA LYS A 413 -0.06 -16.78 -15.12
C LYS A 413 -0.55 -15.71 -16.10
N ASP A 414 -0.87 -14.51 -15.63
CA ASP A 414 -1.59 -13.51 -16.42
C ASP A 414 -0.77 -12.23 -16.66
N GLY A 415 0.48 -12.31 -17.06
CA GLY A 415 1.31 -11.16 -17.38
C GLY A 415 2.78 -11.37 -17.06
N ALA A 416 3.46 -10.31 -16.59
CA ALA A 416 4.80 -10.49 -16.07
C ALA A 416 4.73 -11.18 -14.71
N VAL A 417 5.54 -12.22 -14.51
CA VAL A 417 5.54 -13.02 -13.28
C VAL A 417 5.76 -12.12 -12.06
N GLY A 418 4.93 -12.32 -11.04
CA GLY A 418 4.96 -11.52 -9.82
C GLY A 418 4.26 -10.16 -9.92
N SER A 419 3.58 -9.85 -11.02
CA SER A 419 2.95 -8.55 -11.22
C SER A 419 1.44 -8.60 -11.06
N LEU A 420 0.89 -7.65 -10.28
CA LEU A 420 -0.51 -7.30 -10.29
C LEU A 420 -0.68 -5.94 -10.97
N SER A 421 -1.66 -5.85 -11.87
CA SER A 421 -1.97 -4.59 -12.56
C SER A 421 -2.61 -3.57 -11.62
N GLU A 422 -2.66 -2.33 -12.06
CA GLU A 422 -3.40 -1.27 -11.38
C GLU A 422 -4.89 -1.60 -11.32
N CYS A 423 -5.45 -1.92 -12.48
CA CYS A 423 -6.88 -2.10 -12.70
C CYS A 423 -7.18 -3.35 -13.53
N ALA A 424 -8.47 -3.71 -13.54
CA ALA A 424 -9.07 -4.66 -14.45
C ALA A 424 -10.48 -4.22 -14.86
N ASP A 425 -10.97 -4.69 -16.01
CA ASP A 425 -12.38 -4.54 -16.38
C ASP A 425 -13.26 -5.25 -15.32
N ALA A 426 -14.44 -4.71 -14.99
CA ALA A 426 -15.36 -5.40 -14.10
C ALA A 426 -15.95 -6.65 -14.76
N TRP A 427 -16.27 -6.59 -16.04
CA TRP A 427 -16.81 -7.72 -16.78
C TRP A 427 -15.80 -8.30 -17.78
N CYS A 428 -15.88 -9.61 -17.98
CA CYS A 428 -15.13 -10.25 -19.07
C CYS A 428 -15.61 -9.72 -20.42
N ARG A 429 -14.68 -9.51 -21.33
CA ARG A 429 -15.01 -9.20 -22.72
C ARG A 429 -15.52 -10.43 -23.43
N PRO A 430 -16.33 -10.30 -24.50
CA PRO A 430 -16.82 -11.45 -25.26
C PRO A 430 -15.67 -12.38 -25.68
N GLY A 431 -15.83 -13.68 -25.40
CA GLY A 431 -14.84 -14.71 -25.69
C GLY A 431 -13.68 -14.83 -24.68
N GLN A 432 -13.67 -14.02 -23.62
CA GLN A 432 -12.69 -14.12 -22.54
C GLN A 432 -13.31 -14.81 -21.31
N VAL A 433 -12.51 -15.64 -20.64
CA VAL A 433 -12.88 -16.31 -19.37
C VAL A 433 -12.33 -15.60 -18.13
N TRP A 434 -11.47 -14.60 -18.36
CA TRP A 434 -10.86 -13.77 -17.32
C TRP A 434 -10.90 -12.30 -17.73
N SER A 435 -10.97 -11.40 -16.76
CA SER A 435 -11.06 -9.98 -17.05
C SER A 435 -9.76 -9.44 -17.65
N ARG A 436 -9.90 -8.46 -18.55
CA ARG A 436 -8.76 -7.74 -19.11
C ARG A 436 -8.16 -6.81 -18.05
N ARG A 437 -6.86 -6.93 -17.86
CA ARG A 437 -6.07 -5.99 -17.06
C ARG A 437 -5.91 -4.66 -17.79
N SER A 438 -5.83 -3.58 -17.03
CA SER A 438 -5.64 -2.22 -17.54
C SER A 438 -4.86 -1.36 -16.54
N GLY A 439 -4.51 -0.14 -16.95
CA GLY A 439 -3.58 0.68 -16.20
C GLY A 439 -2.15 0.15 -16.30
N THR A 440 -1.32 0.36 -15.29
CA THR A 440 0.04 -0.19 -15.23
C THR A 440 0.03 -1.71 -15.13
N PHE A 441 1.11 -2.34 -15.60
CA PHE A 441 1.24 -3.81 -15.57
C PHE A 441 1.72 -4.32 -14.21
N LEU A 442 2.50 -3.52 -13.50
CA LEU A 442 2.95 -3.73 -12.12
C LEU A 442 2.64 -2.49 -11.32
N GLN A 443 1.69 -2.57 -10.40
CA GLN A 443 1.33 -1.47 -9.52
C GLN A 443 1.72 -1.78 -8.07
N SER A 444 2.45 -0.86 -7.45
CA SER A 444 3.03 -1.06 -6.12
C SER A 444 2.00 -1.41 -5.05
N TRP A 445 0.91 -0.64 -4.97
CA TRP A 445 -0.14 -0.87 -3.98
C TRP A 445 -0.90 -2.17 -4.19
N SER A 446 -1.02 -2.64 -5.45
CA SER A 446 -1.68 -3.91 -5.73
C SER A 446 -0.89 -5.10 -5.17
N ASN A 447 0.41 -5.18 -5.45
CA ASN A 447 1.27 -6.21 -4.88
C ASN A 447 1.36 -6.10 -3.35
N SER A 448 1.56 -4.87 -2.86
CA SER A 448 1.71 -4.60 -1.43
C SER A 448 0.51 -5.05 -0.60
N GLU A 449 -0.70 -4.78 -1.06
CA GLU A 449 -1.91 -5.14 -0.33
C GLU A 449 -2.11 -6.66 -0.20
N GLN A 450 -1.65 -7.45 -1.18
CA GLN A 450 -1.62 -8.91 -1.05
C GLN A 450 -0.62 -9.36 0.03
N LEU A 451 0.61 -8.82 0.00
CA LEU A 451 1.65 -9.13 0.98
C LEU A 451 1.25 -8.67 2.39
N ARG A 452 0.63 -7.49 2.51
CA ARG A 452 0.14 -6.95 3.78
C ARG A 452 -0.96 -7.81 4.39
N VAL A 453 -1.99 -8.12 3.63
CA VAL A 453 -3.14 -8.90 4.15
C VAL A 453 -2.71 -10.30 4.52
N TRP A 454 -1.81 -10.92 3.75
CA TRP A 454 -1.22 -12.21 4.12
C TRP A 454 -0.52 -12.13 5.49
N SER A 455 0.43 -11.21 5.64
CA SER A 455 1.22 -11.10 6.87
C SER A 455 0.39 -10.65 8.08
N GLN A 456 -0.38 -9.57 7.94
CA GLN A 456 -1.06 -8.94 9.08
C GLN A 456 -2.41 -9.56 9.45
N TYR A 457 -3.06 -10.27 8.51
CA TYR A 457 -4.42 -10.78 8.72
C TYR A 457 -4.54 -12.30 8.59
N PHE A 458 -4.01 -12.93 7.55
CA PHE A 458 -4.01 -14.39 7.50
C PHE A 458 -3.03 -14.98 8.53
N LEU A 459 -1.76 -14.61 8.51
CA LEU A 459 -0.81 -14.98 9.58
C LEU A 459 -1.15 -14.29 10.91
N GLY A 460 -1.78 -13.13 10.84
CA GLY A 460 -2.19 -12.34 11.99
C GLY A 460 -1.05 -11.68 12.76
N VAL A 461 0.13 -11.51 12.16
CA VAL A 461 1.33 -10.96 12.82
C VAL A 461 1.26 -9.44 12.83
N ARG A 462 1.07 -8.86 14.01
CA ARG A 462 0.94 -7.41 14.21
C ARG A 462 1.85 -6.93 15.36
N PRO A 463 3.07 -6.51 15.05
CA PRO A 463 3.99 -5.97 16.06
C PRO A 463 3.52 -4.59 16.54
N ASN A 464 3.79 -4.33 17.82
CA ASN A 464 3.66 -3.01 18.42
C ASN A 464 4.81 -2.80 19.42
N LEU A 465 6.00 -2.60 18.89
CA LEU A 465 7.21 -2.46 19.70
C LEU A 465 7.25 -1.16 20.51
N LEU A 466 6.44 -0.16 20.15
CA LEU A 466 6.25 1.02 21.00
C LEU A 466 5.66 0.67 22.36
N ASP A 467 4.76 -0.30 22.40
CA ASP A 467 4.15 -0.81 23.63
C ASP A 467 4.82 -2.09 24.14
N GLY A 468 5.86 -2.58 23.45
CA GLY A 468 6.55 -3.82 23.77
C GLY A 468 5.67 -5.06 23.62
N VAL A 469 4.76 -5.07 22.65
CA VAL A 469 3.80 -6.15 22.40
C VAL A 469 3.90 -6.65 20.96
N LEU A 470 3.81 -7.97 20.80
CA LEU A 470 3.56 -8.64 19.53
C LEU A 470 2.26 -9.41 19.62
N VAL A 471 1.30 -9.11 18.77
CA VAL A 471 0.06 -9.86 18.63
C VAL A 471 0.17 -10.80 17.44
N VAL A 472 -0.15 -12.08 17.65
CA VAL A 472 -0.28 -13.10 16.61
C VAL A 472 -1.67 -13.70 16.70
N ALA A 473 -2.51 -13.43 15.72
CA ALA A 473 -3.91 -13.86 15.66
C ALA A 473 -4.19 -14.56 14.32
N PRO A 474 -3.81 -15.82 14.17
CA PRO A 474 -3.96 -16.57 12.92
C PRO A 474 -5.41 -16.62 12.44
N ARG A 475 -5.57 -16.48 11.14
CA ARG A 475 -6.83 -16.72 10.41
C ARG A 475 -6.48 -17.50 9.14
N ILE A 476 -5.89 -18.69 9.36
CA ILE A 476 -5.40 -19.54 8.28
C ILE A 476 -6.59 -20.24 7.63
N PRO A 477 -6.74 -20.13 6.30
CA PRO A 477 -7.82 -20.77 5.55
C PRO A 477 -7.88 -22.29 5.81
N SER A 478 -9.08 -22.85 5.73
CA SER A 478 -9.32 -24.26 6.07
C SER A 478 -8.54 -25.25 5.20
N GLU A 479 -8.22 -24.89 3.96
CA GLU A 479 -7.45 -25.72 3.02
C GLU A 479 -5.92 -25.69 3.26
N LEU A 480 -5.41 -24.75 4.07
CA LEU A 480 -4.02 -24.73 4.48
C LEU A 480 -3.86 -25.46 5.82
N ASN A 481 -3.13 -26.58 5.80
CA ASN A 481 -2.87 -27.39 6.99
C ASN A 481 -1.42 -27.31 7.49
N ASN A 482 -0.54 -26.68 6.72
CA ASN A 482 0.82 -26.33 7.11
C ASN A 482 1.17 -24.92 6.60
N VAL A 483 1.71 -24.07 7.48
CA VAL A 483 2.28 -22.77 7.13
C VAL A 483 3.54 -22.56 7.95
N GLU A 484 4.67 -22.49 7.30
CA GLU A 484 5.96 -22.19 7.91
C GLU A 484 6.53 -20.92 7.25
N THR A 485 6.88 -19.93 8.05
CA THR A 485 7.38 -18.64 7.54
C THR A 485 8.24 -17.93 8.57
N THR A 486 8.99 -16.94 8.10
CA THR A 486 9.74 -16.01 8.94
C THR A 486 9.25 -14.59 8.74
N VAL A 487 9.06 -13.84 9.84
CA VAL A 487 8.61 -12.44 9.81
C VAL A 487 9.62 -11.57 10.56
N ALA A 488 10.05 -10.47 9.94
CA ALA A 488 10.95 -9.50 10.57
C ALA A 488 10.22 -8.65 11.62
N ILE A 489 10.82 -8.48 12.81
CA ILE A 489 10.28 -7.69 13.91
C ILE A 489 11.41 -6.96 14.62
N GLY A 490 11.47 -5.64 14.49
CA GLY A 490 12.55 -4.84 15.06
C GLY A 490 13.93 -5.29 14.55
N CYS A 491 14.85 -5.58 15.46
CA CYS A 491 16.17 -6.15 15.13
C CYS A 491 16.17 -7.70 15.11
N GLY A 492 14.99 -8.32 15.22
CA GLY A 492 14.85 -9.77 15.33
C GLY A 492 13.98 -10.39 14.24
N ARG A 493 13.76 -11.70 14.38
CA ARG A 493 12.93 -12.51 13.48
C ARG A 493 12.01 -13.41 14.28
N LEU A 494 10.78 -13.52 13.81
CA LEU A 494 9.79 -14.47 14.29
C LEU A 494 9.74 -15.65 13.33
N GLU A 495 10.14 -16.83 13.78
CA GLU A 495 9.83 -18.08 13.12
C GLU A 495 8.39 -18.44 13.49
N TYR A 496 7.57 -18.67 12.50
CA TYR A 496 6.15 -18.94 12.63
C TYR A 496 5.83 -20.30 12.00
N VAL A 497 5.30 -21.23 12.78
CA VAL A 497 4.90 -22.55 12.31
C VAL A 497 3.46 -22.80 12.75
N PHE A 498 2.56 -22.92 11.79
CA PHE A 498 1.17 -23.31 11.99
C PHE A 498 0.94 -24.69 11.38
N LYS A 499 0.27 -25.57 12.13
CA LYS A 499 -0.12 -26.92 11.66
C LYS A 499 -1.56 -27.22 12.04
N ARG A 500 -2.26 -27.88 11.12
CA ARG A 500 -3.62 -28.39 11.37
C ARG A 500 -3.64 -29.89 11.09
N TYR A 501 -3.96 -30.69 12.12
CA TYR A 501 -4.13 -32.13 12.00
C TYR A 501 -5.07 -32.62 13.10
N ASP A 502 -5.76 -33.74 12.85
CA ASP A 502 -6.71 -34.36 13.77
C ASP A 502 -7.80 -33.40 14.32
N GLY A 503 -8.26 -32.46 13.46
CA GLY A 503 -9.26 -31.46 13.83
C GLY A 503 -8.76 -30.36 14.78
N LYS A 504 -7.45 -30.30 15.05
CA LYS A 504 -6.82 -29.31 15.93
C LYS A 504 -5.85 -28.41 15.20
N GLN A 505 -5.63 -27.23 15.74
CA GLN A 505 -4.69 -26.24 15.24
C GLN A 505 -3.56 -26.04 16.25
N TYR A 506 -2.35 -25.98 15.76
CA TYR A 506 -1.14 -25.78 16.56
C TYR A 506 -0.33 -24.63 16.01
N LEU A 507 0.18 -23.79 16.92
CA LEU A 507 1.05 -22.67 16.61
C LEU A 507 2.33 -22.77 17.41
N SER A 508 3.47 -22.69 16.72
CA SER A 508 4.77 -22.54 17.35
C SER A 508 5.41 -21.24 16.86
N LEU A 509 5.90 -20.45 17.80
CA LEU A 509 6.51 -19.14 17.58
C LEU A 509 7.87 -19.10 18.26
N THR A 510 8.92 -18.84 17.50
CA THR A 510 10.28 -18.60 18.04
C THR A 510 10.72 -17.20 17.64
N LEU A 511 10.83 -16.30 18.61
CA LEU A 511 11.35 -14.95 18.40
C LEU A 511 12.81 -14.87 18.81
N SER A 512 13.65 -14.43 17.89
CA SER A 512 15.11 -14.23 18.10
C SER A 512 15.47 -12.76 17.90
N GLY A 513 16.62 -12.33 18.47
CA GLY A 513 17.25 -11.03 18.21
C GLY A 513 16.94 -9.93 19.22
N GLN A 514 15.71 -9.78 19.73
CA GLN A 514 15.38 -8.79 20.77
C GLN A 514 15.25 -9.42 22.16
N LYS A 515 14.34 -10.32 22.32
CA LYS A 515 14.15 -11.17 23.49
C LYS A 515 13.74 -12.53 22.96
N SER A 516 14.51 -13.56 23.29
CA SER A 516 14.17 -14.90 22.87
C SER A 516 12.87 -15.35 23.54
N VAL A 517 11.90 -15.75 22.75
CA VAL A 517 10.64 -16.34 23.22
C VAL A 517 10.37 -17.56 22.36
N ASP A 518 10.20 -18.71 23.01
CA ASP A 518 9.69 -19.92 22.38
C ASP A 518 8.30 -20.21 22.94
N LEU A 519 7.32 -20.35 22.08
CA LEU A 519 5.96 -20.70 22.43
C LEU A 519 5.46 -21.78 21.48
N SER A 520 4.86 -22.82 22.05
CA SER A 520 4.09 -23.79 21.28
C SER A 520 2.77 -24.03 21.99
N CYS A 521 1.65 -23.89 21.28
CA CYS A 521 0.32 -24.05 21.86
C CYS A 521 -0.68 -24.64 20.86
N GLU A 522 -1.70 -25.32 21.40
CA GLU A 522 -2.92 -25.64 20.66
C GLU A 522 -3.78 -24.37 20.62
N LEU A 523 -4.25 -24.00 19.41
CA LEU A 523 -5.15 -22.86 19.22
C LEU A 523 -6.59 -23.36 19.13
N LYS A 524 -7.49 -22.67 19.80
CA LYS A 524 -8.91 -22.74 19.48
C LYS A 524 -9.21 -21.78 18.34
N GLU A 525 -10.32 -22.01 17.67
CA GLU A 525 -10.79 -21.13 16.62
C GLU A 525 -10.89 -19.69 17.12
N TYR A 526 -10.29 -18.75 16.37
CA TYR A 526 -10.18 -17.31 16.68
C TYR A 526 -9.30 -16.93 17.88
N ASP A 527 -8.52 -17.83 18.44
CA ASP A 527 -7.54 -17.48 19.46
C ASP A 527 -6.47 -16.50 18.92
N ALA A 528 -5.97 -15.69 19.82
CA ALA A 528 -4.84 -14.80 19.56
C ALA A 528 -3.80 -14.94 20.69
N VAL A 529 -2.54 -14.91 20.33
CA VAL A 529 -1.41 -14.90 21.26
C VAL A 529 -0.85 -13.48 21.35
N SER A 530 -0.71 -12.99 22.59
CA SER A 530 -0.06 -11.71 22.85
C SER A 530 1.25 -11.95 23.60
N LEU A 531 2.38 -11.60 22.97
CA LEU A 531 3.70 -11.73 23.55
C LEU A 531 4.17 -10.37 24.07
N THR A 532 4.51 -10.29 25.35
CA THR A 532 5.13 -9.08 25.93
C THR A 532 6.63 -9.16 25.72
N LEU A 533 7.18 -8.26 24.91
CA LEU A 533 8.57 -8.27 24.50
C LEU A 533 9.50 -7.47 25.42
N GLY A 534 9.00 -6.89 26.49
CA GLY A 534 9.77 -6.00 27.35
C GLY A 534 10.33 -4.78 26.59
N GLN A 535 10.28 -3.59 27.18
CA GLN A 535 10.93 -2.43 26.56
C GLN A 535 12.45 -2.65 26.62
N GLY A 536 13.06 -2.90 25.46
CA GLY A 536 14.51 -2.90 25.35
C GLY A 536 15.04 -1.52 25.76
N LYS A 537 15.80 -1.45 26.83
CA LYS A 537 16.68 -0.30 27.04
C LYS A 537 17.76 -0.39 25.97
N THR A 538 17.68 0.51 24.99
CA THR A 538 18.79 0.77 24.07
C THR A 538 19.97 1.35 24.82
#